data_54ef7d0eff592ce9412371173492ed1d
#
_entry.id   54ef7d0eff592ce9412371173492ed1d
#
_cell.length_a   1.000
_cell.length_b   1.000
_cell.length_c   1.000
_cell.angle_alpha   90.00
_cell.angle_beta   90.00
_cell.angle_gamma   90.00
#
_symmetry.space_group_name_H-M   'P 1'
#
loop_
_entity.id
_entity.type
_entity.pdbx_description
1 polymer ?
#
loop_
_entity_poly.entity_id
_entity_poly.type
_entity_poly.pdbx_seq_one_letter_code
_entity_poly.pdbx_strand_id
1 'polypeptide(L)'
;MNLAFQNSGRIAHVDAKIGARIVAGQLLANLNNAELYAQLRDAQANVLGQQAKLQNIESGGRAEEIAIKESELRSAQQTLDNSYANVYDVLSDAYTKTDNAMRIQLLAMFNSYGSETTPLFGLTFSCLCDQQVKATTTARAAAEIGLNRWRQDLTGLIGNGSPEAYAKAILNARGYLQSAKDTIAAVGTLLDDSTINQSSSTVTTYRTSVSTGRASVVAASTAVNTQDQLITTHKLTVERIRNELALTKAGSTPEADIPLVFALVR
;
A
#
# COMPACT_ATOMS: atom_id res chain seq x y z
N MET A 1 -46.94 45.76 58.27
CA MET A 1 -45.82 45.26 57.54
C MET A 1 -46.40 44.68 56.21
N ASN A 2 -45.95 45.22 55.06
CA ASN A 2 -46.42 44.70 53.76
C ASN A 2 -45.42 43.64 53.27
N LEU A 3 -45.90 42.43 53.01
CA LEU A 3 -45.09 41.35 52.44
C LEU A 3 -45.41 41.28 50.93
N ALA A 4 -44.37 41.17 50.14
CA ALA A 4 -44.47 41.03 48.70
C ALA A 4 -43.54 39.89 48.20
N PHE A 5 -43.88 39.24 47.09
CA PHE A 5 -42.97 38.32 46.44
C PHE A 5 -41.81 39.09 45.78
N GLN A 6 -40.64 38.54 45.83
CA GLN A 6 -39.45 39.12 45.19
C GLN A 6 -39.58 39.09 43.64
N ASN A 7 -40.21 38.07 43.10
CA ASN A 7 -40.51 37.98 41.69
C ASN A 7 -42.01 38.08 41.42
N SER A 8 -42.41 38.68 40.33
CA SER A 8 -43.81 38.71 39.86
C SER A 8 -44.22 37.35 39.32
N GLY A 9 -45.47 36.95 39.56
CA GLY A 9 -45.97 35.68 39.05
C GLY A 9 -47.41 35.43 39.46
N ARG A 10 -48.03 34.38 38.90
CA ARG A 10 -49.36 33.94 39.23
C ARG A 10 -49.34 33.15 40.53
N ILE A 11 -50.18 33.54 41.50
CA ILE A 11 -50.32 32.79 42.75
C ILE A 11 -50.93 31.42 42.49
N ALA A 12 -50.29 30.39 42.96
CA ALA A 12 -50.77 28.98 42.88
C ALA A 12 -51.67 28.64 44.05
N HIS A 13 -51.27 29.06 45.27
CA HIS A 13 -51.99 28.74 46.46
C HIS A 13 -51.71 29.80 47.58
N VAL A 14 -52.69 30.05 48.41
CA VAL A 14 -52.60 30.94 49.58
C VAL A 14 -52.94 30.11 50.79
N ASP A 15 -51.97 29.91 51.72
CA ASP A 15 -52.13 29.11 52.94
C ASP A 15 -52.55 29.92 54.13
N ALA A 16 -52.41 31.26 54.05
CA ALA A 16 -52.78 32.17 55.13
C ALA A 16 -54.27 32.51 55.13
N LYS A 17 -54.88 32.48 56.33
CA LYS A 17 -56.26 32.89 56.55
C LYS A 17 -56.27 34.22 57.31
N ILE A 18 -57.26 35.07 57.00
CA ILE A 18 -57.43 36.37 57.71
C ILE A 18 -57.68 36.11 59.21
N GLY A 19 -56.93 36.76 60.10
CA GLY A 19 -57.03 36.56 61.53
C GLY A 19 -56.18 35.45 62.13
N ALA A 20 -55.49 34.66 61.31
CA ALA A 20 -54.56 33.60 61.76
C ALA A 20 -53.26 34.16 62.29
N ARG A 21 -52.78 33.59 63.39
CA ARG A 21 -51.46 33.93 63.95
C ARG A 21 -50.35 33.26 63.12
N ILE A 22 -49.42 34.02 62.57
CA ILE A 22 -48.33 33.56 61.77
C ILE A 22 -47.01 33.56 62.53
N VAL A 23 -46.09 32.68 62.21
CA VAL A 23 -44.75 32.59 62.80
C VAL A 23 -43.69 32.83 61.70
N ALA A 24 -42.50 33.28 62.13
CA ALA A 24 -41.41 33.48 61.18
C ALA A 24 -41.04 32.15 60.50
N GLY A 25 -40.89 32.14 59.12
CA GLY A 25 -40.61 30.97 58.31
C GLY A 25 -41.85 30.23 57.83
N GLN A 26 -43.08 30.64 58.25
CA GLN A 26 -44.33 29.99 57.79
C GLN A 26 -44.60 30.37 56.33
N LEU A 27 -44.94 29.35 55.50
CA LEU A 27 -45.42 29.54 54.15
C LEU A 27 -46.79 30.18 54.14
N LEU A 28 -46.92 31.36 53.52
CA LEU A 28 -48.17 32.09 53.44
C LEU A 28 -48.86 32.00 52.08
N ALA A 29 -48.06 31.99 51.02
CA ALA A 29 -48.52 31.82 49.66
C ALA A 29 -47.37 31.34 48.80
N ASN A 30 -47.64 30.64 47.71
CA ASN A 30 -46.65 30.24 46.71
C ASN A 30 -47.10 30.66 45.31
N LEU A 31 -46.09 30.94 44.43
CA LEU A 31 -46.30 31.22 43.04
C LEU A 31 -46.40 29.93 42.23
N ASN A 32 -47.09 29.98 41.09
CA ASN A 32 -47.12 28.91 40.15
C ASN A 32 -45.77 28.81 39.41
N ASN A 33 -44.99 27.81 39.74
CA ASN A 33 -43.64 27.56 39.20
C ASN A 33 -43.65 26.49 38.10
N ALA A 34 -44.83 26.03 37.61
CA ALA A 34 -44.90 24.92 36.64
C ALA A 34 -44.06 25.18 35.39
N GLU A 35 -44.11 26.45 34.90
CA GLU A 35 -43.30 26.84 33.72
C GLU A 35 -41.78 26.83 34.03
N LEU A 36 -41.38 27.34 35.20
CA LEU A 36 -39.97 27.31 35.62
C LEU A 36 -39.45 25.89 35.85
N TYR A 37 -40.31 24.98 36.35
CA TYR A 37 -39.95 23.58 36.46
C TYR A 37 -39.83 22.90 35.06
N ALA A 38 -40.69 23.28 34.12
CA ALA A 38 -40.58 22.79 32.73
C ALA A 38 -39.26 23.26 32.09
N GLN A 39 -38.95 24.55 32.19
CA GLN A 39 -37.70 25.14 31.69
C GLN A 39 -36.46 24.50 32.37
N LEU A 40 -36.50 24.25 33.67
CA LEU A 40 -35.44 23.57 34.40
C LEU A 40 -35.23 22.12 33.86
N ARG A 41 -36.31 21.38 33.66
CA ARG A 41 -36.23 20.03 33.05
C ARG A 41 -35.67 20.03 31.65
N ASP A 42 -36.06 20.99 30.81
CA ASP A 42 -35.53 21.15 29.47
C ASP A 42 -34.02 21.51 29.51
N ALA A 43 -33.62 22.40 30.39
CA ALA A 43 -32.19 22.72 30.55
C ALA A 43 -31.38 21.52 31.06
N GLN A 44 -31.91 20.77 32.03
CA GLN A 44 -31.29 19.53 32.53
C GLN A 44 -31.18 18.46 31.44
N ALA A 45 -32.24 18.29 30.63
CA ALA A 45 -32.20 17.33 29.49
C ALA A 45 -31.15 17.74 28.45
N ASN A 46 -31.03 19.03 28.17
CA ASN A 46 -30.00 19.55 27.27
C ASN A 46 -28.58 19.30 27.81
N VAL A 47 -28.33 19.52 29.11
CA VAL A 47 -27.04 19.24 29.76
C VAL A 47 -26.70 17.75 29.65
N LEU A 48 -27.65 16.86 29.97
CA LEU A 48 -27.47 15.41 29.85
C LEU A 48 -27.18 14.98 28.41
N GLY A 49 -27.86 15.62 27.43
CA GLY A 49 -27.60 15.37 26.01
C GLY A 49 -26.18 15.79 25.59
N GLN A 50 -25.70 16.94 26.06
CA GLN A 50 -24.34 17.38 25.76
C GLN A 50 -23.28 16.53 26.50
N GLN A 51 -23.56 16.09 27.73
CA GLN A 51 -22.66 15.18 28.47
C GLN A 51 -22.53 13.82 27.77
N ALA A 52 -23.66 13.24 27.30
CA ALA A 52 -23.63 12.00 26.53
C ALA A 52 -22.86 12.15 25.23
N LYS A 53 -23.01 13.29 24.54
CA LYS A 53 -22.24 13.60 23.32
C LYS A 53 -20.76 13.73 23.62
N LEU A 54 -20.38 14.43 24.70
CA LEU A 54 -18.97 14.54 25.13
C LEU A 54 -18.38 13.16 25.44
N GLN A 55 -19.09 12.34 26.22
CA GLN A 55 -18.65 10.99 26.56
C GLN A 55 -18.45 10.11 25.31
N ASN A 56 -19.33 10.24 24.32
CA ASN A 56 -19.19 9.52 23.04
C ASN A 56 -17.95 9.98 22.26
N ILE A 57 -17.63 11.28 22.31
CA ILE A 57 -16.41 11.84 21.73
C ILE A 57 -15.16 11.35 22.46
N GLU A 58 -15.17 11.40 23.80
CA GLU A 58 -14.02 11.00 24.63
C GLU A 58 -13.75 9.48 24.60
N SER A 59 -14.77 8.67 24.39
CA SER A 59 -14.61 7.21 24.29
C SER A 59 -14.00 6.75 22.98
N GLY A 60 -13.83 7.64 21.98
CA GLY A 60 -13.32 7.29 20.66
C GLY A 60 -14.35 6.56 19.81
N GLY A 61 -13.87 5.87 18.76
CA GLY A 61 -14.74 5.08 17.87
C GLY A 61 -15.39 3.91 18.61
N ARG A 62 -16.56 3.50 18.12
CA ARG A 62 -17.26 2.35 18.67
C ARG A 62 -16.39 1.11 18.63
N ALA A 63 -16.46 0.26 19.64
CA ALA A 63 -15.68 -0.97 19.72
C ALA A 63 -15.86 -1.86 18.48
N GLU A 64 -17.07 -1.89 17.93
CA GLU A 64 -17.40 -2.63 16.72
C GLU A 64 -16.70 -2.05 15.48
N GLU A 65 -16.64 -0.71 15.33
CA GLU A 65 -15.97 -0.04 14.21
C GLU A 65 -14.47 -0.29 14.26
N ILE A 66 -13.88 -0.23 15.45
CA ILE A 66 -12.46 -0.57 15.68
C ILE A 66 -12.21 -2.03 15.32
N ALA A 67 -13.05 -2.96 15.75
CA ALA A 67 -12.92 -4.39 15.44
C ALA A 67 -13.03 -4.67 13.94
N ILE A 68 -13.91 -3.97 13.21
CA ILE A 68 -14.03 -4.04 11.76
C ILE A 68 -12.72 -3.57 11.11
N LYS A 69 -12.19 -2.39 11.49
CA LYS A 69 -10.94 -1.85 10.95
C LYS A 69 -9.73 -2.72 11.27
N GLU A 70 -9.68 -3.34 12.44
CA GLU A 70 -8.63 -4.32 12.78
C GLU A 70 -8.72 -5.59 11.94
N SER A 71 -9.93 -6.03 11.58
CA SER A 71 -10.15 -7.17 10.68
C SER A 71 -9.73 -6.83 9.24
N GLU A 72 -10.09 -5.63 8.76
CA GLU A 72 -9.66 -5.12 7.44
C GLU A 72 -8.13 -5.03 7.37
N LEU A 73 -7.48 -4.52 8.42
CA LEU A 73 -6.02 -4.43 8.48
C LEU A 73 -5.36 -5.80 8.41
N ARG A 74 -5.86 -6.78 9.17
CA ARG A 74 -5.35 -8.16 9.11
C ARG A 74 -5.50 -8.77 7.72
N SER A 75 -6.64 -8.57 7.06
CA SER A 75 -6.89 -9.05 5.71
C SER A 75 -5.93 -8.40 4.70
N ALA A 76 -5.71 -7.09 4.80
CA ALA A 76 -4.77 -6.38 3.94
C ALA A 76 -3.31 -6.82 4.18
N GLN A 77 -2.91 -7.06 5.43
CA GLN A 77 -1.60 -7.61 5.77
C GLN A 77 -1.41 -9.01 5.17
N GLN A 78 -2.41 -9.90 5.32
CA GLN A 78 -2.36 -11.24 4.71
C GLN A 78 -2.23 -11.17 3.18
N THR A 79 -2.92 -10.23 2.54
CA THR A 79 -2.81 -10.01 1.08
C THR A 79 -1.41 -9.56 0.69
N LEU A 80 -0.80 -8.67 1.47
CA LEU A 80 0.58 -8.23 1.26
C LEU A 80 1.57 -9.39 1.46
N ASP A 81 1.39 -10.19 2.52
CA ASP A 81 2.25 -11.36 2.79
C ASP A 81 2.18 -12.40 1.67
N ASN A 82 0.97 -12.65 1.14
CA ASN A 82 0.79 -13.50 -0.03
C ASN A 82 1.50 -12.96 -1.27
N SER A 83 1.51 -11.62 -1.43
CA SER A 83 2.26 -11.00 -2.54
C SER A 83 3.77 -11.18 -2.39
N TYR A 84 4.29 -11.11 -1.18
CA TYR A 84 5.71 -11.42 -0.92
C TYR A 84 6.02 -12.89 -1.16
N ALA A 85 5.17 -13.81 -0.71
CA ALA A 85 5.35 -15.24 -0.92
C ALA A 85 5.47 -15.60 -2.41
N ASN A 86 4.74 -14.91 -3.29
CA ASN A 86 4.78 -15.13 -4.73
C ASN A 86 6.04 -14.57 -5.43
N VAL A 87 6.86 -13.76 -4.75
CA VAL A 87 8.04 -13.13 -5.38
C VAL A 87 9.03 -14.17 -5.90
N TYR A 88 9.33 -15.17 -5.08
CA TYR A 88 10.28 -16.22 -5.47
C TYR A 88 9.84 -16.93 -6.77
N ASP A 89 8.58 -17.31 -6.85
CA ASP A 89 8.03 -18.03 -8.02
C ASP A 89 8.07 -17.15 -9.27
N VAL A 90 7.67 -15.88 -9.16
CA VAL A 90 7.73 -14.92 -10.27
C VAL A 90 9.17 -14.69 -10.75
N LEU A 91 10.12 -14.53 -9.83
CA LEU A 91 11.52 -14.32 -10.17
C LEU A 91 12.16 -15.58 -10.76
N SER A 92 11.78 -16.77 -10.28
CA SER A 92 12.26 -18.06 -10.78
C SER A 92 11.73 -18.34 -12.20
N ASP A 93 10.46 -18.07 -12.46
CA ASP A 93 9.87 -18.18 -13.80
C ASP A 93 10.51 -17.18 -14.78
N ALA A 94 10.69 -15.94 -14.34
CA ALA A 94 11.36 -14.90 -15.13
C ALA A 94 12.81 -15.25 -15.43
N TYR A 95 13.54 -15.81 -14.47
CA TYR A 95 14.88 -16.38 -14.68
C TYR A 95 14.86 -17.47 -15.75
N THR A 96 13.98 -18.44 -15.63
CA THR A 96 13.89 -19.58 -16.57
C THR A 96 13.61 -19.11 -18.00
N LYS A 97 12.69 -18.16 -18.17
CA LYS A 97 12.39 -17.56 -19.48
C LYS A 97 13.59 -16.81 -20.08
N THR A 98 14.31 -16.08 -19.23
CA THR A 98 15.50 -15.30 -19.64
C THR A 98 16.68 -16.22 -19.93
N ASP A 99 16.88 -17.26 -19.13
CA ASP A 99 17.91 -18.28 -19.33
C ASP A 99 17.68 -19.01 -20.65
N ASN A 100 16.45 -19.43 -20.92
CA ASN A 100 16.08 -20.04 -22.21
C ASN A 100 16.37 -19.11 -23.39
N ALA A 101 15.98 -17.81 -23.27
CA ALA A 101 16.24 -16.83 -24.32
C ALA A 101 17.75 -16.70 -24.59
N MET A 102 18.58 -16.63 -23.56
CA MET A 102 20.03 -16.42 -23.71
C MET A 102 20.77 -17.70 -24.10
N ARG A 103 20.49 -18.83 -23.45
CA ARG A 103 21.30 -20.06 -23.59
C ARG A 103 20.74 -21.05 -24.60
N ILE A 104 19.46 -20.96 -24.97
CA ILE A 104 18.85 -21.87 -25.96
C ILE A 104 18.57 -21.13 -27.25
N GLN A 105 17.81 -20.01 -27.23
CA GLN A 105 17.43 -19.32 -28.46
C GLN A 105 18.63 -18.70 -29.17
N LEU A 106 19.62 -18.19 -28.44
CA LEU A 106 20.82 -17.58 -29.01
C LEU A 106 22.00 -18.55 -29.15
N LEU A 107 21.86 -19.83 -28.72
CA LEU A 107 22.95 -20.81 -28.69
C LEU A 107 23.68 -20.94 -30.03
N ALA A 108 22.93 -21.06 -31.12
CA ALA A 108 23.49 -21.29 -32.45
C ALA A 108 24.35 -20.12 -33.00
N MET A 109 24.21 -18.92 -32.42
CA MET A 109 24.88 -17.70 -32.85
C MET A 109 26.19 -17.42 -32.11
N PHE A 110 26.44 -18.13 -30.99
CA PHE A 110 27.60 -17.85 -30.13
C PHE A 110 28.44 -19.10 -29.85
N ASN A 111 29.76 -18.91 -29.85
CA ASN A 111 30.71 -19.78 -29.20
C ASN A 111 31.06 -19.24 -27.82
N SER A 112 31.04 -20.09 -26.80
CA SER A 112 31.38 -19.71 -25.43
C SER A 112 32.82 -20.07 -25.09
N TYR A 113 33.53 -19.13 -24.49
CA TYR A 113 34.92 -19.29 -24.04
C TYR A 113 35.02 -18.70 -22.62
N GLY A 114 36.09 -19.06 -21.91
CA GLY A 114 36.34 -18.51 -20.57
C GLY A 114 35.68 -19.32 -19.46
N SER A 115 35.49 -18.68 -18.31
CA SER A 115 34.92 -19.28 -17.10
C SER A 115 33.54 -18.71 -16.77
N GLU A 116 32.83 -19.30 -15.80
CA GLU A 116 31.55 -18.76 -15.30
C GLU A 116 31.67 -17.34 -14.76
N THR A 117 32.82 -16.96 -14.22
CA THR A 117 33.07 -15.63 -13.66
C THR A 117 33.54 -14.62 -14.69
N THR A 118 34.19 -15.09 -15.75
CA THR A 118 34.70 -14.26 -16.86
C THR A 118 34.32 -14.89 -18.20
N PRO A 119 33.00 -14.92 -18.53
CA PRO A 119 32.54 -15.49 -19.77
C PRO A 119 32.97 -14.63 -20.96
N LEU A 120 33.47 -15.30 -21.98
CA LEU A 120 33.80 -14.69 -23.25
C LEU A 120 32.96 -15.35 -24.34
N PHE A 121 32.50 -14.55 -25.28
CA PHE A 121 31.70 -15.03 -26.40
C PHE A 121 32.31 -14.59 -27.73
N GLY A 122 32.29 -15.49 -28.72
CA GLY A 122 32.54 -15.18 -30.10
C GLY A 122 31.31 -15.55 -30.92
N LEU A 123 31.18 -14.98 -32.13
CA LEU A 123 30.14 -15.38 -33.04
C LEU A 123 30.51 -16.68 -33.79
N THR A 124 29.51 -17.44 -34.17
CA THR A 124 29.68 -18.65 -35.03
C THR A 124 29.80 -18.28 -36.51
N PHE A 125 29.66 -17.02 -36.85
CA PHE A 125 29.70 -16.47 -38.21
C PHE A 125 30.54 -15.18 -38.23
N SER A 126 30.89 -14.71 -39.41
CA SER A 126 31.65 -13.49 -39.63
C SER A 126 30.83 -12.41 -40.34
N CYS A 127 31.18 -11.16 -40.10
CA CYS A 127 30.71 -9.96 -40.82
C CYS A 127 31.84 -8.94 -40.87
N LEU A 128 31.73 -7.97 -41.78
CA LEU A 128 32.61 -6.80 -41.79
C LEU A 128 32.10 -5.67 -40.87
N CYS A 129 31.65 -6.04 -39.66
CA CYS A 129 30.91 -5.20 -38.73
C CYS A 129 31.51 -5.28 -37.30
N ASP A 130 32.81 -5.05 -37.18
CA ASP A 130 33.59 -5.24 -35.95
C ASP A 130 32.99 -4.55 -34.72
N GLN A 131 32.42 -3.36 -34.88
CA GLN A 131 31.81 -2.60 -33.79
C GLN A 131 30.55 -3.32 -33.25
N GLN A 132 29.69 -3.80 -34.14
CA GLN A 132 28.49 -4.55 -33.79
C GLN A 132 28.85 -5.89 -33.15
N VAL A 133 29.87 -6.59 -33.68
CA VAL A 133 30.39 -7.84 -33.10
C VAL A 133 30.86 -7.61 -31.67
N LYS A 134 31.70 -6.59 -31.45
CA LYS A 134 32.20 -6.25 -30.13
C LYS A 134 31.05 -5.87 -29.15
N ALA A 135 30.12 -5.05 -29.58
CA ALA A 135 28.96 -4.68 -28.78
C ALA A 135 28.12 -5.89 -28.40
N THR A 136 27.83 -6.76 -29.35
CA THR A 136 27.01 -7.98 -29.16
C THR A 136 27.69 -8.98 -28.21
N THR A 137 28.98 -9.27 -28.41
CA THR A 137 29.71 -10.21 -27.56
C THR A 137 29.89 -9.68 -26.14
N THR A 138 30.11 -8.38 -25.98
CA THR A 138 30.18 -7.71 -24.65
C THR A 138 28.84 -7.77 -23.95
N ALA A 139 27.72 -7.44 -24.63
CA ALA A 139 26.38 -7.52 -24.09
C ALA A 139 26.03 -8.96 -23.66
N ARG A 140 26.39 -9.96 -24.50
CA ARG A 140 26.16 -11.37 -24.21
C ARG A 140 26.94 -11.82 -22.95
N ALA A 141 28.18 -11.37 -22.78
CA ALA A 141 28.97 -11.65 -21.58
C ALA A 141 28.35 -11.02 -20.33
N ALA A 142 27.90 -9.78 -20.43
CA ALA A 142 27.20 -9.11 -19.33
C ALA A 142 25.91 -9.82 -18.92
N ALA A 143 25.12 -10.28 -19.89
CA ALA A 143 23.92 -11.06 -19.62
C ALA A 143 24.21 -12.40 -18.96
N GLU A 144 25.29 -13.08 -19.33
CA GLU A 144 25.72 -14.35 -18.71
C GLU A 144 26.12 -14.15 -17.24
N ILE A 145 26.91 -13.11 -16.97
CA ILE A 145 27.25 -12.73 -15.58
C ILE A 145 25.96 -12.40 -14.79
N GLY A 146 25.05 -11.69 -15.41
CA GLY A 146 23.76 -11.36 -14.81
C GLY A 146 22.95 -12.60 -14.46
N LEU A 147 22.83 -13.57 -15.37
CA LEU A 147 22.11 -14.84 -15.13
C LEU A 147 22.73 -15.66 -14.00
N ASN A 148 24.07 -15.73 -13.93
CA ASN A 148 24.76 -16.44 -12.87
C ASN A 148 24.53 -15.79 -11.49
N ARG A 149 24.52 -14.45 -11.42
CA ARG A 149 24.18 -13.71 -10.20
C ARG A 149 22.71 -13.89 -9.83
N TRP A 150 21.81 -13.86 -10.82
CA TRP A 150 20.39 -14.05 -10.57
C TRP A 150 20.11 -15.42 -9.96
N ARG A 151 20.74 -16.47 -10.46
CA ARG A 151 20.64 -17.81 -9.87
C ARG A 151 21.10 -17.81 -8.40
N GLN A 152 22.20 -17.09 -8.07
CA GLN A 152 22.68 -16.95 -6.70
C GLN A 152 21.68 -16.17 -5.83
N ASP A 153 21.11 -15.06 -6.35
CA ASP A 153 20.09 -14.28 -5.65
C ASP A 153 18.86 -15.14 -5.33
N LEU A 154 18.37 -15.94 -6.29
CA LEU A 154 17.27 -16.88 -6.08
C LEU A 154 17.57 -17.91 -4.98
N THR A 155 18.78 -18.47 -5.00
CA THR A 155 19.22 -19.42 -3.94
C THR A 155 19.25 -18.74 -2.57
N GLY A 156 19.68 -17.48 -2.50
CA GLY A 156 19.71 -16.69 -1.27
C GLY A 156 18.33 -16.33 -0.71
N LEU A 157 17.27 -16.36 -1.53
CA LEU A 157 15.90 -16.12 -1.08
C LEU A 157 15.25 -17.34 -0.41
N ILE A 158 15.78 -18.54 -0.64
CA ILE A 158 15.23 -19.78 -0.06
C ILE A 158 15.43 -19.74 1.46
N GLY A 159 14.32 -19.67 2.21
CA GLY A 159 14.32 -19.64 3.68
C GLY A 159 14.65 -18.31 4.33
N ASN A 160 15.00 -17.26 3.55
CA ASN A 160 15.39 -15.93 4.04
C ASN A 160 14.56 -14.80 3.44
N GLY A 161 13.31 -15.04 3.09
CA GLY A 161 12.43 -14.08 2.43
C GLY A 161 11.94 -12.96 3.35
N SER A 162 12.76 -11.92 3.58
CA SER A 162 12.28 -10.68 4.18
C SER A 162 11.75 -9.71 3.11
N PRO A 163 10.86 -8.77 3.45
CA PRO A 163 10.40 -7.72 2.53
C PRO A 163 11.54 -6.97 1.84
N GLU A 164 12.64 -6.70 2.56
CA GLU A 164 13.82 -6.02 2.05
C GLU A 164 14.62 -6.91 1.08
N ALA A 165 14.74 -8.21 1.39
CA ALA A 165 15.40 -9.17 0.52
C ALA A 165 14.63 -9.33 -0.80
N TYR A 166 13.30 -9.40 -0.75
CA TYR A 166 12.46 -9.44 -1.94
C TYR A 166 12.55 -8.17 -2.78
N ALA A 167 12.52 -6.98 -2.16
CA ALA A 167 12.68 -5.72 -2.88
C ALA A 167 14.03 -5.63 -3.60
N LYS A 168 15.11 -6.05 -2.95
CA LYS A 168 16.46 -6.11 -3.52
C LYS A 168 16.52 -7.10 -4.69
N ALA A 169 15.93 -8.28 -4.53
CA ALA A 169 15.91 -9.31 -5.58
C ALA A 169 15.14 -8.84 -6.83
N ILE A 170 14.01 -8.17 -6.65
CA ILE A 170 13.24 -7.56 -7.75
C ILE A 170 14.08 -6.50 -8.48
N LEU A 171 14.76 -5.62 -7.74
CA LEU A 171 15.63 -4.60 -8.32
C LEU A 171 16.77 -5.22 -9.13
N ASN A 172 17.46 -6.23 -8.58
CA ASN A 172 18.51 -6.96 -9.25
C ASN A 172 17.99 -7.66 -10.52
N ALA A 173 16.85 -8.35 -10.44
CA ALA A 173 16.23 -9.03 -11.57
C ALA A 173 15.93 -8.07 -12.73
N ARG A 174 15.48 -6.84 -12.45
CA ARG A 174 15.31 -5.79 -13.48
C ARG A 174 16.61 -5.45 -14.19
N GLY A 175 17.72 -5.37 -13.45
CA GLY A 175 19.05 -5.15 -14.03
C GLY A 175 19.48 -6.29 -14.94
N TYR A 176 19.25 -7.53 -14.53
CA TYR A 176 19.57 -8.72 -15.31
C TYR A 176 18.71 -8.83 -16.58
N LEU A 177 17.41 -8.54 -16.45
CA LEU A 177 16.49 -8.47 -17.59
C LEU A 177 16.86 -7.36 -18.58
N GLN A 178 17.37 -6.24 -18.11
CA GLN A 178 17.87 -5.18 -18.98
C GLN A 178 19.09 -5.64 -19.78
N SER A 179 20.06 -6.30 -19.14
CA SER A 179 21.23 -6.85 -19.82
C SER A 179 20.84 -7.89 -20.89
N ALA A 180 19.80 -8.71 -20.62
CA ALA A 180 19.27 -9.64 -21.59
C ALA A 180 18.59 -8.94 -22.78
N LYS A 181 17.81 -7.89 -22.52
CA LYS A 181 17.20 -7.04 -23.58
C LYS A 181 18.26 -6.40 -24.47
N ASP A 182 19.31 -5.85 -23.85
CA ASP A 182 20.41 -5.20 -24.59
C ASP A 182 21.15 -6.21 -25.47
N THR A 183 21.35 -7.44 -24.98
CA THR A 183 21.92 -8.52 -25.79
C THR A 183 21.03 -8.87 -26.98
N ILE A 184 19.72 -9.04 -26.78
CA ILE A 184 18.77 -9.34 -27.85
C ILE A 184 18.70 -8.21 -28.88
N ALA A 185 18.76 -6.95 -28.43
CA ALA A 185 18.79 -5.80 -29.30
C ALA A 185 20.07 -5.75 -30.14
N ALA A 186 21.23 -5.96 -29.50
CA ALA A 186 22.52 -6.00 -30.17
C ALA A 186 22.60 -7.12 -31.24
N VAL A 187 22.12 -8.32 -30.91
CA VAL A 187 22.02 -9.43 -31.87
C VAL A 187 21.07 -9.07 -33.03
N GLY A 188 19.92 -8.43 -32.72
CA GLY A 188 18.98 -8.00 -33.75
C GLY A 188 19.64 -7.03 -34.74
N THR A 189 20.32 -6.00 -34.25
CA THR A 189 21.06 -5.02 -35.07
C THR A 189 22.17 -5.70 -35.89
N LEU A 190 22.87 -6.65 -35.26
CA LEU A 190 23.91 -7.42 -35.97
C LEU A 190 23.32 -8.22 -37.13
N LEU A 191 22.19 -8.88 -36.97
CA LEU A 191 21.53 -9.71 -38.01
C LEU A 191 20.93 -8.87 -39.15
N ASP A 192 20.84 -7.57 -39.00
CA ASP A 192 20.40 -6.65 -40.07
C ASP A 192 21.57 -6.16 -40.94
N ASP A 193 22.80 -6.51 -40.58
CA ASP A 193 23.99 -6.15 -41.39
C ASP A 193 24.06 -7.03 -42.65
N SER A 194 24.26 -6.38 -43.80
CA SER A 194 24.31 -7.02 -45.10
C SER A 194 25.62 -7.77 -45.38
N THR A 195 26.63 -7.60 -44.53
CA THR A 195 27.98 -8.20 -44.69
C THR A 195 28.11 -9.55 -43.97
N ILE A 196 27.03 -10.04 -43.39
CA ILE A 196 27.00 -11.35 -42.67
C ILE A 196 27.29 -12.47 -43.67
N ASN A 197 28.32 -13.28 -43.38
CA ASN A 197 28.65 -14.44 -44.13
C ASN A 197 27.83 -15.68 -43.69
N GLN A 198 26.53 -15.62 -44.00
CA GLN A 198 25.58 -16.71 -43.73
C GLN A 198 24.53 -16.81 -44.85
N SER A 199 23.93 -17.96 -45.02
CA SER A 199 22.81 -18.13 -45.96
C SER A 199 21.57 -17.33 -45.46
N SER A 200 20.74 -16.87 -46.41
CA SER A 200 19.50 -16.15 -46.09
C SER A 200 18.56 -17.00 -45.21
N SER A 201 18.54 -18.31 -45.38
CA SER A 201 17.73 -19.21 -44.56
C SER A 201 18.24 -19.29 -43.12
N THR A 202 19.57 -19.30 -42.90
CA THR A 202 20.19 -19.30 -41.59
C THR A 202 19.92 -17.97 -40.88
N VAL A 203 20.08 -16.83 -41.54
CA VAL A 203 19.77 -15.51 -41.00
C VAL A 203 18.29 -15.41 -40.61
N THR A 204 17.38 -15.94 -41.43
CA THR A 204 15.95 -15.99 -41.11
C THR A 204 15.68 -16.83 -39.85
N THR A 205 16.33 -17.99 -39.72
CA THR A 205 16.24 -18.83 -38.50
C THR A 205 16.73 -18.07 -37.29
N TYR A 206 17.88 -17.40 -37.37
CA TYR A 206 18.42 -16.56 -36.27
C TYR A 206 17.47 -15.42 -35.88
N ARG A 207 16.89 -14.73 -36.84
CA ARG A 207 15.88 -13.67 -36.57
C ARG A 207 14.65 -14.23 -35.87
N THR A 208 14.19 -15.43 -36.23
CA THR A 208 13.08 -16.09 -35.54
C THR A 208 13.44 -16.42 -34.10
N SER A 209 14.62 -16.97 -33.85
CA SER A 209 15.14 -17.24 -32.50
C SER A 209 15.26 -16.00 -31.64
N VAL A 210 15.80 -14.91 -32.23
CA VAL A 210 15.88 -13.58 -31.55
C VAL A 210 14.49 -13.04 -31.21
N SER A 211 13.52 -13.17 -32.13
CA SER A 211 12.14 -12.74 -31.88
C SER A 211 11.49 -13.53 -30.73
N THR A 212 11.68 -14.86 -30.72
CA THR A 212 11.19 -15.73 -29.64
C THR A 212 11.86 -15.38 -28.29
N GLY A 213 13.18 -15.21 -28.30
CA GLY A 213 13.93 -14.80 -27.12
C GLY A 213 13.46 -13.43 -26.59
N ARG A 214 13.22 -12.47 -27.48
CA ARG A 214 12.68 -11.14 -27.14
C ARG A 214 11.32 -11.25 -26.47
N ALA A 215 10.41 -12.03 -27.04
CA ALA A 215 9.08 -12.24 -26.46
C ALA A 215 9.17 -12.82 -25.04
N SER A 216 10.05 -13.80 -24.82
CA SER A 216 10.27 -14.43 -23.52
C SER A 216 10.80 -13.45 -22.48
N VAL A 217 11.82 -12.64 -22.84
CA VAL A 217 12.40 -11.64 -21.92
C VAL A 217 11.44 -10.48 -21.63
N VAL A 218 10.64 -10.06 -22.61
CA VAL A 218 9.59 -9.06 -22.40
C VAL A 218 8.53 -9.59 -21.44
N ALA A 219 8.06 -10.82 -21.63
CA ALA A 219 7.08 -11.47 -20.74
C ALA A 219 7.63 -11.57 -19.30
N ALA A 220 8.89 -12.02 -19.15
CA ALA A 220 9.58 -12.06 -17.86
C ALA A 220 9.64 -10.68 -17.19
N SER A 221 10.02 -9.64 -17.95
CA SER A 221 10.09 -8.26 -17.46
C SER A 221 8.73 -7.72 -17.02
N THR A 222 7.68 -8.03 -17.78
CA THR A 222 6.30 -7.64 -17.43
C THR A 222 5.87 -8.29 -16.12
N ALA A 223 6.12 -9.61 -15.95
CA ALA A 223 5.77 -10.33 -14.73
C ALA A 223 6.45 -9.75 -13.49
N VAL A 224 7.76 -9.47 -13.57
CA VAL A 224 8.53 -8.86 -12.47
C VAL A 224 8.01 -7.46 -12.13
N ASN A 225 7.71 -6.64 -13.14
CA ASN A 225 7.18 -5.29 -12.92
C ASN A 225 5.77 -5.33 -12.31
N THR A 226 4.91 -6.24 -12.77
CA THR A 226 3.57 -6.43 -12.22
C THR A 226 3.62 -6.84 -10.75
N GLN A 227 4.52 -7.77 -10.39
CA GLN A 227 4.69 -8.20 -9.00
C GLN A 227 5.13 -7.05 -8.09
N ASP A 228 6.06 -6.22 -8.53
CA ASP A 228 6.51 -5.05 -7.78
C ASP A 228 5.38 -4.02 -7.58
N GLN A 229 4.57 -3.79 -8.62
CA GLN A 229 3.40 -2.90 -8.54
C GLN A 229 2.35 -3.43 -7.56
N LEU A 230 2.09 -4.75 -7.56
CA LEU A 230 1.17 -5.39 -6.62
C LEU A 230 1.62 -5.20 -5.18
N ILE A 231 2.90 -5.47 -4.89
CA ILE A 231 3.48 -5.26 -3.55
C ILE A 231 3.34 -3.81 -3.13
N THR A 232 3.66 -2.87 -4.01
CA THR A 232 3.55 -1.42 -3.73
C THR A 232 2.10 -1.03 -3.42
N THR A 233 1.14 -1.50 -4.22
CA THR A 233 -0.30 -1.23 -4.03
C THR A 233 -0.79 -1.81 -2.70
N HIS A 234 -0.39 -3.04 -2.36
CA HIS A 234 -0.81 -3.67 -1.10
C HIS A 234 -0.16 -3.00 0.12
N LYS A 235 1.10 -2.53 0.03
CA LYS A 235 1.73 -1.70 1.08
C LYS A 235 0.94 -0.42 1.35
N LEU A 236 0.59 0.32 0.30
CA LEU A 236 -0.21 1.54 0.42
C LEU A 236 -1.60 1.27 1.01
N THR A 237 -2.20 0.13 0.66
CA THR A 237 -3.49 -0.30 1.23
C THR A 237 -3.37 -0.56 2.74
N VAL A 238 -2.34 -1.26 3.17
CA VAL A 238 -2.07 -1.52 4.60
C VAL A 238 -1.85 -0.21 5.36
N GLU A 239 -1.06 0.72 4.80
CA GLU A 239 -0.82 2.03 5.42
C GLU A 239 -2.11 2.86 5.53
N ARG A 240 -2.92 2.90 4.47
CA ARG A 240 -4.20 3.60 4.48
C ARG A 240 -5.13 3.07 5.58
N ILE A 241 -5.33 1.74 5.65
CA ILE A 241 -6.20 1.13 6.66
C ILE A 241 -5.63 1.33 8.07
N ARG A 242 -4.32 1.29 8.24
CA ARG A 242 -3.66 1.59 9.54
C ARG A 242 -3.94 3.02 10.00
N ASN A 243 -3.87 3.98 9.08
CA ASN A 243 -4.18 5.38 9.37
C ASN A 243 -5.66 5.58 9.68
N GLU A 244 -6.57 4.94 8.92
CA GLU A 244 -8.00 4.93 9.22
C GLU A 244 -8.30 4.34 10.60
N LEU A 245 -7.67 3.23 10.96
CA LEU A 245 -7.80 2.62 12.29
C LEU A 245 -7.30 3.57 13.40
N ALA A 246 -6.18 4.24 13.18
CA ALA A 246 -5.65 5.21 14.12
C ALA A 246 -6.63 6.38 14.34
N LEU A 247 -7.22 6.91 13.26
CA LEU A 247 -8.24 7.95 13.35
C LEU A 247 -9.51 7.45 14.06
N THR A 248 -9.97 6.22 13.77
CA THR A 248 -11.12 5.62 14.44
C THR A 248 -10.86 5.46 15.95
N LYS A 249 -9.64 5.04 16.35
CA LYS A 249 -9.24 4.91 17.76
C LYS A 249 -9.10 6.26 18.45
N ALA A 250 -8.66 7.29 17.75
CA ALA A 250 -8.51 8.65 18.31
C ALA A 250 -9.86 9.40 18.51
N GLY A 251 -10.94 8.86 17.93
CA GLY A 251 -12.21 9.58 17.84
C GLY A 251 -12.23 10.53 16.64
N SER A 252 -13.26 10.41 15.82
CA SER A 252 -13.36 11.16 14.55
C SER A 252 -13.89 12.58 14.69
N THR A 253 -13.82 13.21 15.86
CA THR A 253 -14.26 14.59 16.02
C THR A 253 -13.14 15.56 15.65
N PRO A 254 -13.40 16.52 14.77
CA PRO A 254 -12.49 17.61 14.56
C PRO A 254 -12.22 18.30 15.92
N GLU A 255 -10.97 18.60 16.19
CA GLU A 255 -10.51 19.31 17.39
C GLU A 255 -11.29 20.63 17.65
N ALA A 256 -11.96 21.14 16.59
CA ALA A 256 -12.83 22.31 16.64
C ALA A 256 -14.16 22.11 17.42
N ASP A 257 -14.66 20.89 17.54
CA ASP A 257 -15.95 20.62 18.20
C ASP A 257 -15.81 20.42 19.72
N ILE A 258 -14.62 20.03 20.20
CA ILE A 258 -14.35 19.82 21.63
C ILE A 258 -14.49 21.10 22.45
N PRO A 259 -13.94 22.27 22.05
CA PRO A 259 -14.09 23.51 22.82
C PRO A 259 -15.52 23.98 22.92
N LEU A 260 -16.36 23.76 21.90
CA LEU A 260 -17.76 24.16 21.86
C LEU A 260 -18.62 23.36 22.84
N VAL A 261 -18.34 22.09 23.00
CA VAL A 261 -19.06 21.21 23.94
C VAL A 261 -18.68 21.55 25.39
N PHE A 262 -17.42 21.85 25.66
CA PHE A 262 -16.97 22.31 26.98
C PHE A 262 -17.57 23.67 27.38
N ALA A 263 -17.79 24.56 26.42
CA ALA A 263 -18.41 25.87 26.69
C ALA A 263 -19.90 25.77 27.03
N LEU A 264 -20.59 24.71 26.56
CA LEU A 264 -22.03 24.48 26.80
C LEU A 264 -22.32 23.76 28.13
N VAL A 265 -21.30 23.13 28.74
CA VAL A 265 -21.43 22.34 29.99
C VAL A 265 -21.01 23.17 31.23
N ARG A 266 -20.41 24.38 31.05
CA ARG A 266 -20.13 25.34 32.14
C ARG A 266 -21.25 26.34 32.27
#